data_19506ca093c6481f9f839155650438a7
#
_entry.id   19506ca093c6481f9f839155650438a7
#
_cell.length_a   1.000
_cell.length_b   1.000
_cell.length_c   1.000
_cell.angle_alpha   90.00
_cell.angle_beta   90.00
_cell.angle_gamma   90.00
#
_symmetry.space_group_name_H-M   'P 1'
#
loop_
_entity.id
_entity.type
_entity.pdbx_description
1 polymer ?
#
loop_
_entity_poly.entity_id
_entity_poly.type
_entity_poly.pdbx_seq_one_letter_code
_entity_poly.pdbx_strand_id
1 'polypeptide(L)'
;MTAKQLLKLAGVLMLISSVTHVVQLQVYPLEHHVIGAAGFGVIYFFIGLFLLRRKRLAMWFGAILPSIGGILGIYRFIFLHPNPFTVFHVLIDLVVVPVCIYHLRQKRN
;
A
#
# COMPACT_ATOMS: atom_id res chain seq x y z
N MET A 1 4.91 5.23 -20.43
CA MET A 1 4.82 5.92 -19.12
C MET A 1 6.23 6.16 -18.60
N THR A 2 6.53 7.38 -18.17
CA THR A 2 7.86 7.72 -17.66
C THR A 2 8.03 7.18 -16.22
N ALA A 3 9.29 7.14 -15.75
CA ALA A 3 9.59 6.75 -14.37
C ALA A 3 8.89 7.67 -13.37
N LYS A 4 8.88 8.98 -13.63
CA LYS A 4 8.18 9.95 -12.77
C LYS A 4 6.68 9.69 -12.73
N GLN A 5 6.09 9.35 -13.86
CA GLN A 5 4.65 9.03 -13.92
C GLN A 5 4.33 7.74 -13.17
N LEU A 6 5.21 6.74 -13.24
CA LEU A 6 5.04 5.51 -12.49
C LEU A 6 5.07 5.76 -10.98
N LEU A 7 5.99 6.60 -10.53
CA LEU A 7 6.09 6.93 -9.10
C LEU A 7 4.86 7.71 -8.64
N LYS A 8 4.37 8.64 -9.45
CA LYS A 8 3.15 9.37 -9.17
C LYS A 8 1.95 8.42 -9.09
N LEU A 9 1.87 7.46 -10.03
CA LEU A 9 0.83 6.45 -10.01
C LEU A 9 0.87 5.64 -8.71
N ALA A 10 2.08 5.20 -8.29
CA ALA A 10 2.24 4.46 -7.05
C ALA A 10 1.76 5.29 -5.84
N GLY A 11 2.09 6.58 -5.80
CA GLY A 11 1.63 7.48 -4.74
C GLY A 11 0.11 7.59 -4.70
N VAL A 12 -0.53 7.79 -5.85
CA VAL A 12 -1.99 7.87 -5.95
C VAL A 12 -2.63 6.55 -5.52
N LEU A 13 -2.09 5.42 -5.96
CA LEU A 13 -2.59 4.10 -5.56
C LEU A 13 -2.48 3.89 -4.06
N MET A 14 -1.40 4.35 -3.43
CA MET A 14 -1.25 4.27 -1.98
C MET A 14 -2.30 5.12 -1.26
N LEU A 15 -2.63 6.30 -1.78
CA LEU A 15 -3.68 7.13 -1.20
C LEU A 15 -5.05 6.46 -1.32
N ILE A 16 -5.36 5.86 -2.47
CA ILE A 16 -6.59 5.10 -2.66
C ILE A 16 -6.63 3.92 -1.70
N SER A 17 -5.51 3.18 -1.60
CA SER A 17 -5.39 2.04 -0.69
C SER A 17 -5.60 2.47 0.75
N SER A 18 -5.07 3.64 1.16
CA SER A 18 -5.24 4.13 2.52
C SER A 18 -6.72 4.33 2.86
N VAL A 19 -7.48 4.94 1.95
CA VAL A 19 -8.91 5.16 2.16
C VAL A 19 -9.66 3.83 2.28
N THR A 20 -9.38 2.88 1.39
CA THR A 20 -10.07 1.59 1.39
C THR A 20 -9.66 0.71 2.57
N HIS A 21 -8.46 0.90 3.13
CA HIS A 21 -8.10 0.23 4.39
C HIS A 21 -8.92 0.76 5.57
N VAL A 22 -9.07 2.09 5.66
CA VAL A 22 -9.79 2.73 6.77
C VAL A 22 -11.30 2.50 6.65
N VAL A 23 -11.83 2.51 5.43
CA VAL A 23 -13.26 2.29 5.17
C VAL A 23 -13.74 0.94 5.70
N GLN A 24 -12.86 -0.06 5.78
CA GLN A 24 -13.22 -1.36 6.34
C GLN A 24 -13.78 -1.27 7.77
N LEU A 25 -13.39 -0.25 8.53
CA LEU A 25 -13.97 -0.02 9.88
C LEU A 25 -15.48 0.23 9.84
N GLN A 26 -15.99 0.75 8.73
CA GLN A 26 -17.42 1.02 8.53
C GLN A 26 -18.17 -0.18 7.95
N VAL A 27 -17.46 -1.06 7.24
CA VAL A 27 -18.07 -2.17 6.47
C VAL A 27 -18.12 -3.45 7.28
N TYR A 28 -17.11 -3.70 8.10
CA TYR A 28 -16.95 -4.97 8.82
C TYR A 28 -17.01 -4.77 10.33
N PRO A 29 -17.37 -5.85 11.09
CA PRO A 29 -17.27 -5.80 12.54
C PRO A 29 -15.86 -5.49 13.01
N LEU A 30 -15.73 -4.79 14.15
CA LEU A 30 -14.43 -4.45 14.70
C LEU A 30 -13.73 -5.70 15.25
N GLU A 31 -12.75 -6.18 14.50
CA GLU A 31 -11.89 -7.29 14.86
C GLU A 31 -10.44 -6.85 14.69
N HIS A 32 -9.50 -7.61 15.26
CA HIS A 32 -8.09 -7.22 15.22
C HIS A 32 -7.56 -7.04 13.80
N HIS A 33 -7.94 -7.92 12.86
CA HIS A 33 -7.48 -7.80 11.48
C HIS A 33 -8.06 -6.58 10.76
N VAL A 34 -9.26 -6.14 11.12
CA VAL A 34 -9.88 -4.93 10.53
C VAL A 34 -9.19 -3.68 11.09
N ILE A 35 -8.93 -3.66 12.40
CA ILE A 35 -8.21 -2.56 13.05
C ILE A 35 -6.79 -2.48 12.50
N GLY A 36 -6.13 -3.63 12.32
CA GLY A 36 -4.79 -3.68 11.73
C GLY A 36 -4.78 -3.13 10.31
N ALA A 37 -5.79 -3.47 9.50
CA ALA A 37 -5.91 -2.93 8.14
C ALA A 37 -6.06 -1.41 8.17
N ALA A 38 -6.87 -0.87 9.08
CA ALA A 38 -7.02 0.58 9.22
C ALA A 38 -5.71 1.25 9.63
N GLY A 39 -4.92 0.61 10.51
CA GLY A 39 -3.61 1.10 10.90
C GLY A 39 -2.66 1.18 9.72
N PHE A 40 -2.61 0.14 8.88
CA PHE A 40 -1.86 0.18 7.62
C PHE A 40 -2.35 1.31 6.73
N GLY A 41 -3.66 1.55 6.69
CA GLY A 41 -4.25 2.64 5.91
C GLY A 41 -3.71 4.00 6.30
N VAL A 42 -3.60 4.27 7.60
CA VAL A 42 -3.02 5.53 8.09
C VAL A 42 -1.57 5.68 7.63
N ILE A 43 -0.78 4.62 7.79
CA ILE A 43 0.63 4.63 7.36
C ILE A 43 0.72 4.84 5.84
N TYR A 44 -0.11 4.17 5.07
CA TYR A 44 -0.11 4.26 3.61
C TYR A 44 -0.48 5.66 3.12
N PHE A 45 -1.31 6.38 3.87
CA PHE A 45 -1.64 7.76 3.54
C PHE A 45 -0.35 8.62 3.48
N PHE A 46 0.49 8.50 4.50
CA PHE A 46 1.75 9.25 4.54
C PHE A 46 2.74 8.77 3.47
N ILE A 47 2.83 7.46 3.26
CA ILE A 47 3.67 6.92 2.20
C ILE A 47 3.24 7.49 0.85
N GLY A 48 1.94 7.49 0.57
CA GLY A 48 1.40 8.01 -0.69
C GLY A 48 1.74 9.48 -0.90
N LEU A 49 1.53 10.31 0.13
CA LEU A 49 1.86 11.74 0.05
C LEU A 49 3.34 11.97 -0.25
N PHE A 50 4.23 11.25 0.44
CA PHE A 50 5.66 11.45 0.27
C PHE A 50 6.18 10.82 -1.03
N LEU A 51 5.52 9.78 -1.54
CA LEU A 51 5.82 9.27 -2.88
C LEU A 51 5.49 10.32 -3.95
N LEU A 52 4.39 11.04 -3.79
CA LEU A 52 4.04 12.13 -4.70
C LEU A 52 5.10 13.23 -4.67
N ARG A 53 5.79 13.40 -3.55
CA ARG A 53 6.90 14.33 -3.39
C ARG A 53 8.25 13.72 -3.76
N ARG A 54 8.25 12.48 -4.24
CA ARG A 54 9.45 11.74 -4.67
C ARG A 54 10.49 11.62 -3.56
N LYS A 55 10.05 11.47 -2.31
CA LYS A 55 10.96 11.27 -1.16
C LYS A 55 11.51 9.86 -1.17
N ARG A 56 12.84 9.74 -1.09
CA ARG A 56 13.48 8.43 -1.13
C ARG A 56 13.11 7.54 0.06
N LEU A 57 12.94 8.14 1.23
CA LEU A 57 12.50 7.39 2.42
C LEU A 57 11.13 6.74 2.19
N ALA A 58 10.21 7.45 1.50
CA ALA A 58 8.91 6.90 1.17
C ALA A 58 9.01 5.73 0.19
N MET A 59 10.00 5.73 -0.70
CA MET A 59 10.24 4.60 -1.60
C MET A 59 10.65 3.36 -0.82
N TRP A 60 11.48 3.51 0.23
CA TRP A 60 11.83 2.40 1.12
C TRP A 60 10.61 1.84 1.82
N PHE A 61 9.80 2.71 2.42
CA PHE A 61 8.57 2.27 3.08
C PHE A 61 7.58 1.67 2.10
N GLY A 62 7.46 2.24 0.90
CA GLY A 62 6.59 1.71 -0.14
C GLY A 62 7.03 0.37 -0.71
N ALA A 63 8.31 0.02 -0.57
CA ALA A 63 8.81 -1.30 -0.94
C ALA A 63 8.60 -2.32 0.19
N ILE A 64 8.79 -1.90 1.44
CA ILE A 64 8.81 -2.81 2.59
C ILE A 64 7.40 -3.05 3.15
N LEU A 65 6.68 -1.97 3.49
CA LEU A 65 5.39 -2.09 4.18
C LEU A 65 4.29 -2.73 3.33
N PRO A 66 4.10 -2.36 2.05
CA PRO A 66 3.14 -3.09 1.22
C PRO A 66 3.51 -4.55 0.98
N SER A 67 4.80 -4.89 0.99
CA SER A 67 5.22 -6.30 0.91
C SER A 67 4.74 -7.07 2.13
N ILE A 68 4.93 -6.53 3.32
CA ILE A 68 4.45 -7.12 4.57
C ILE A 68 2.93 -7.14 4.58
N GLY A 69 2.31 -6.00 4.24
CA GLY A 69 0.85 -5.87 4.21
C GLY A 69 0.20 -6.81 3.20
N GLY A 70 0.83 -7.00 2.04
CA GLY A 70 0.35 -7.94 1.03
C GLY A 70 0.37 -9.38 1.52
N ILE A 71 1.45 -9.78 2.18
CA ILE A 71 1.56 -11.13 2.77
C ILE A 71 0.50 -11.33 3.85
N LEU A 72 0.36 -10.35 4.75
CA LEU A 72 -0.65 -10.40 5.80
C LEU A 72 -2.06 -10.40 5.23
N GLY A 73 -2.29 -9.64 4.16
CA GLY A 73 -3.57 -9.61 3.46
C GLY A 73 -3.93 -10.95 2.84
N ILE A 74 -2.96 -11.61 2.22
CA ILE A 74 -3.17 -12.95 1.64
C ILE A 74 -3.50 -13.94 2.75
N TYR A 75 -2.77 -13.89 3.87
CA TYR A 75 -3.06 -14.73 5.03
C TYR A 75 -4.49 -14.49 5.54
N ARG A 76 -4.88 -13.24 5.69
CA ARG A 76 -6.22 -12.86 6.14
C ARG A 76 -7.29 -13.41 5.18
N PHE A 77 -7.06 -13.28 3.89
CA PHE A 77 -8.01 -13.74 2.86
C PHE A 77 -8.22 -15.25 2.93
N ILE A 78 -7.13 -16.01 3.09
CA ILE A 78 -7.19 -17.46 3.07
C ILE A 78 -7.72 -18.02 4.39
N PHE A 79 -7.29 -17.49 5.52
CA PHE A 79 -7.51 -18.12 6.83
C PHE A 79 -8.50 -17.39 7.74
N LEU A 80 -8.74 -16.11 7.54
CA LEU A 80 -9.57 -15.32 8.46
C LEU A 80 -10.84 -14.78 7.82
N HIS A 81 -10.72 -14.03 6.75
CA HIS A 81 -11.85 -13.28 6.20
C HIS A 81 -11.65 -12.97 4.72
N PRO A 82 -12.15 -13.85 3.81
CA PRO A 82 -12.16 -13.53 2.39
C PRO A 82 -12.99 -12.29 2.12
N ASN A 83 -12.41 -11.29 1.43
CA ASN A 83 -13.10 -10.04 1.15
C ASN A 83 -12.51 -9.37 -0.11
N PRO A 84 -13.32 -8.56 -0.82
CA PRO A 84 -12.86 -7.91 -2.05
C PRO A 84 -11.80 -6.84 -1.81
N PHE A 85 -11.77 -6.22 -0.62
CA PHE A 85 -10.76 -5.22 -0.31
C PHE A 85 -9.35 -5.81 -0.38
N THR A 86 -9.17 -7.03 0.13
CA THR A 86 -7.86 -7.68 0.10
C THR A 86 -7.38 -7.90 -1.33
N VAL A 87 -8.25 -8.37 -2.22
CA VAL A 87 -7.89 -8.55 -3.64
C VAL A 87 -7.43 -7.22 -4.23
N PHE A 88 -8.19 -6.16 -4.01
CA PHE A 88 -7.88 -4.84 -4.50
C PHE A 88 -6.53 -4.35 -3.95
N HIS A 89 -6.30 -4.51 -2.65
CA HIS A 89 -5.06 -4.06 -2.01
C HIS A 89 -3.84 -4.84 -2.49
N VAL A 90 -3.95 -6.15 -2.68
CA VAL A 90 -2.85 -6.96 -3.20
C VAL A 90 -2.50 -6.53 -4.62
N LEU A 91 -3.49 -6.23 -5.45
CA LEU A 91 -3.22 -5.73 -6.80
C LEU A 91 -2.47 -4.40 -6.77
N ILE A 92 -2.85 -3.49 -5.87
CA ILE A 92 -2.13 -2.23 -5.69
C ILE A 92 -0.69 -2.49 -5.25
N ASP A 93 -0.49 -3.38 -4.28
CA ASP A 93 0.85 -3.70 -3.77
C ASP A 93 1.75 -4.27 -4.87
N LEU A 94 1.19 -5.07 -5.79
CA LEU A 94 1.93 -5.62 -6.92
C LEU A 94 2.41 -4.54 -7.90
N VAL A 95 1.81 -3.38 -7.89
CA VAL A 95 2.26 -2.23 -8.68
C VAL A 95 3.23 -1.37 -7.87
N VAL A 96 2.87 -1.03 -6.64
CA VAL A 96 3.63 -0.09 -5.81
C VAL A 96 5.01 -0.63 -5.45
N VAL A 97 5.11 -1.88 -5.02
CA VAL A 97 6.38 -2.46 -4.57
C VAL A 97 7.42 -2.48 -5.68
N PRO A 98 7.12 -3.02 -6.89
CA PRO A 98 8.11 -2.99 -7.97
C PRO A 98 8.51 -1.58 -8.39
N VAL A 99 7.58 -0.64 -8.41
CA VAL A 99 7.89 0.76 -8.78
C VAL A 99 8.84 1.38 -7.77
N CYS A 100 8.59 1.18 -6.48
CA CYS A 100 9.48 1.70 -5.43
C CYS A 100 10.87 1.06 -5.51
N ILE A 101 10.94 -0.25 -5.71
CA ILE A 101 12.22 -0.96 -5.86
C ILE A 101 12.98 -0.43 -7.07
N TYR A 102 12.29 -0.24 -8.19
CA TYR A 102 12.91 0.29 -9.40
C TYR A 102 13.58 1.64 -9.11
N HIS A 103 12.85 2.57 -8.46
CA HIS A 103 13.38 3.89 -8.16
C HIS A 103 14.53 3.85 -7.14
N LEU A 104 14.47 2.93 -6.18
CA LEU A 104 15.54 2.77 -5.19
C LEU A 104 16.84 2.25 -5.82
N ARG A 105 16.73 1.49 -6.91
CA ARG A 105 17.89 0.96 -7.62
C ARG A 105 18.53 1.98 -8.56
N GLN A 106 17.86 3.10 -8.84
CA GLN A 106 18.43 4.16 -9.67
C GLN A 106 19.49 4.92 -8.88
N LYS A 107 20.55 5.33 -9.56
CA LYS A 107 21.60 6.13 -8.94
C LYS A 107 21.03 7.49 -8.53
N ARG A 108 21.41 7.94 -7.35
CA ARG A 108 21.06 9.29 -6.91
C ARG A 108 21.96 10.29 -7.62
N ASN A 109 21.33 11.30 -8.16
CA ASN A 109 22.04 12.42 -8.77
C ASN A 109 21.76 13.67 -7.99
#